data_14d749dc4f7ce0ab94eec0873c4f790d
#
_entry.id   14d749dc4f7ce0ab94eec0873c4f790d
#
_cell.length_a   1.000
_cell.length_b   1.000
_cell.length_c   1.000
_cell.angle_alpha   90.00
_cell.angle_beta   90.00
_cell.angle_gamma   90.00
#
_symmetry.space_group_name_H-M   'P 1'
#
loop_
_entity.id
_entity.type
_entity.pdbx_description
1 polymer ?
#
loop_
_entity_poly.entity_id
_entity_poly.type
_entity_poly.pdbx_seq_one_letter_code
_entity_poly.pdbx_strand_id
1 'polypeptide(L)'
;SFISKIRTGSRNPSKPQDFITSVCNFIVTKYNSEDAKKTISLLIDCKLEDLKNDSVYLEKLTNWFSTNSSLSKVGNFLNNLNDFNLNEYIKAIHFDEMKVPFVPFYKSGTKNYYGIEEMKKGEIDFFKATVLSKSNEPIFMCSDMPMEDMAKDVDFGKKWMFAIAMTLKKGLHLNIIHNLDRPFNEMMLGLESWIPIYMTGQVSPYYLKGIQNSVYCHLNYVSGVAALTGECISGYHNSGKYFLTSNKADVSYYQTKSKNLLNIAKPLMEIYRSESKNAFIAFMSANAKLNGTRRRILSSLPIQTISDELLLKILKRNNVNDNDIKNIMDSVKEQKQIIQTILKNNTIEDEISEISKEDFDNCTPTLSLSNCFYENKVYYNYEEYLEHLNLTKDFEKSNKNYKLSTNYKHTFRNIQIHISENNWVMISKDNCPSIHFVIQHPKLRDAIENFIPPVVE
;
A
#
# COMPACT_ATOMS: atom_id res chain seq x y z
N SER A 1 7.60 2.95 -33.08
CA SER A 1 9.03 2.88 -32.77
C SER A 1 9.25 2.28 -31.37
N PHE A 2 10.45 1.83 -31.05
CA PHE A 2 10.83 1.31 -29.73
C PHE A 2 10.56 2.33 -28.61
N ILE A 3 10.99 3.59 -28.81
CA ILE A 3 10.74 4.70 -27.87
C ILE A 3 9.23 4.96 -27.68
N SER A 4 8.42 4.87 -28.74
CA SER A 4 6.98 5.02 -28.64
C SER A 4 6.34 3.95 -27.75
N LYS A 5 6.83 2.71 -27.81
CA LYS A 5 6.34 1.61 -26.97
C LYS A 5 6.76 1.79 -25.49
N ILE A 6 7.96 2.33 -25.24
CA ILE A 6 8.37 2.68 -23.87
C ILE A 6 7.52 3.82 -23.34
N ARG A 7 7.30 4.89 -24.14
CA ARG A 7 6.48 6.04 -23.75
C ARG A 7 5.04 5.67 -23.41
N THR A 8 4.49 4.66 -24.07
CA THR A 8 3.12 4.16 -23.82
C THR A 8 3.06 3.06 -22.77
N GLY A 9 4.19 2.69 -22.15
CA GLY A 9 4.25 1.59 -21.17
C GLY A 9 4.06 0.20 -21.77
N SER A 10 3.98 0.07 -23.10
CA SER A 10 3.77 -1.23 -23.77
C SER A 10 5.05 -2.07 -23.92
N ARG A 11 6.19 -1.53 -23.49
CA ARG A 11 7.48 -2.23 -23.43
C ARG A 11 8.44 -1.54 -22.46
N ASN A 12 9.07 -2.32 -21.60
CA ASN A 12 10.17 -1.85 -20.75
C ASN A 12 11.52 -2.08 -21.42
N PRO A 13 12.52 -1.19 -21.16
CA PRO A 13 13.89 -1.43 -21.61
C PRO A 13 14.46 -2.64 -20.87
N SER A 14 15.17 -3.52 -21.59
CA SER A 14 15.82 -4.70 -21.03
C SER A 14 16.95 -4.36 -20.04
N LYS A 15 17.50 -3.16 -20.15
CA LYS A 15 18.53 -2.59 -19.24
C LYS A 15 18.12 -1.15 -18.94
N PRO A 16 17.29 -0.94 -17.89
CA PRO A 16 16.75 0.39 -17.57
C PRO A 16 17.82 1.44 -17.33
N GLN A 17 18.89 1.09 -16.61
CA GLN A 17 19.96 2.03 -16.28
C GLN A 17 20.74 2.49 -17.52
N ASP A 18 21.11 1.55 -18.39
CA ASP A 18 21.80 1.87 -19.65
C ASP A 18 20.91 2.76 -20.56
N PHE A 19 19.60 2.50 -20.53
CA PHE A 19 18.63 3.29 -21.27
C PHE A 19 18.52 4.71 -20.70
N ILE A 20 18.38 4.86 -19.38
CA ILE A 20 18.35 6.17 -18.70
C ILE A 20 19.62 6.95 -19.03
N THR A 21 20.80 6.33 -18.86
CA THR A 21 22.08 6.96 -19.16
C THR A 21 22.15 7.44 -20.62
N SER A 22 21.69 6.62 -21.56
CA SER A 22 21.64 6.96 -22.98
C SER A 22 20.70 8.14 -23.27
N VAL A 23 19.54 8.17 -22.63
CA VAL A 23 18.56 9.26 -22.75
C VAL A 23 19.13 10.55 -22.14
N CYS A 24 19.74 10.49 -20.95
CA CYS A 24 20.35 11.64 -20.31
C CYS A 24 21.49 12.23 -21.15
N ASN A 25 22.38 11.39 -21.70
CA ASN A 25 23.42 11.83 -22.62
C ASN A 25 22.85 12.50 -23.86
N PHE A 26 21.81 11.95 -24.43
CA PHE A 26 21.13 12.56 -25.58
C PHE A 26 20.54 13.94 -25.24
N ILE A 27 19.92 14.09 -24.06
CA ILE A 27 19.35 15.36 -23.61
C ILE A 27 20.46 16.38 -23.40
N VAL A 28 21.54 16.05 -22.69
CA VAL A 28 22.68 16.93 -22.44
C VAL A 28 23.29 17.42 -23.75
N THR A 29 23.43 16.54 -24.74
CA THR A 29 24.02 16.87 -26.03
C THR A 29 23.10 17.75 -26.89
N LYS A 30 21.80 17.40 -26.94
CA LYS A 30 20.87 18.03 -27.89
C LYS A 30 20.19 19.27 -27.34
N TYR A 31 19.96 19.34 -26.05
CA TYR A 31 19.23 20.43 -25.37
C TYR A 31 20.18 21.26 -24.50
N ASN A 32 21.27 21.73 -25.10
CA ASN A 32 22.34 22.48 -24.42
C ASN A 32 22.19 24.01 -24.58
N SER A 33 21.15 24.50 -25.26
CA SER A 33 20.86 25.93 -25.36
C SER A 33 20.40 26.50 -24.01
N GLU A 34 20.61 27.79 -23.78
CA GLU A 34 20.26 28.45 -22.51
C GLU A 34 18.75 28.35 -22.21
N ASP A 35 17.91 28.51 -23.24
CA ASP A 35 16.44 28.39 -23.11
C ASP A 35 16.01 26.95 -22.78
N ALA A 36 16.68 25.94 -23.40
CA ALA A 36 16.42 24.54 -23.10
C ALA A 36 16.83 24.19 -21.65
N LYS A 37 18.01 24.64 -21.23
CA LYS A 37 18.51 24.47 -19.85
C LYS A 37 17.59 25.17 -18.85
N LYS A 38 17.07 26.34 -19.16
CA LYS A 38 16.09 27.03 -18.31
C LYS A 38 14.80 26.24 -18.16
N THR A 39 14.27 25.69 -19.24
CA THR A 39 13.09 24.83 -19.21
C THR A 39 13.33 23.56 -18.41
N ILE A 40 14.48 22.92 -18.60
CA ILE A 40 14.85 21.69 -17.90
C ILE A 40 15.10 21.95 -16.43
N SER A 41 15.75 23.08 -16.06
CA SER A 41 15.97 23.43 -14.65
C SER A 41 14.68 23.57 -13.86
N LEU A 42 13.65 24.14 -14.48
CA LEU A 42 12.29 24.21 -13.91
C LEU A 42 11.64 22.83 -13.79
N LEU A 43 11.85 21.95 -14.77
CA LEU A 43 11.26 20.62 -14.80
C LEU A 43 11.84 19.69 -13.74
N ILE A 44 13.17 19.77 -13.52
CA ILE A 44 13.89 18.90 -12.57
C ILE A 44 14.17 19.58 -11.22
N ASP A 45 13.59 20.76 -10.98
CA ASP A 45 13.71 21.54 -9.76
C ASP A 45 15.18 21.74 -9.30
N CYS A 46 16.00 22.30 -10.19
CA CYS A 46 17.40 22.63 -9.90
C CYS A 46 17.76 24.04 -10.35
N LYS A 47 18.88 24.56 -9.89
CA LYS A 47 19.37 25.88 -10.31
C LYS A 47 19.90 25.82 -11.74
N LEU A 48 19.59 26.82 -12.55
CA LEU A 48 20.09 26.92 -13.94
C LEU A 48 21.63 26.89 -14.01
N GLU A 49 22.29 27.38 -12.98
CA GLU A 49 23.76 27.38 -12.87
C GLU A 49 24.35 25.96 -12.79
N ASP A 50 23.64 25.02 -12.16
CA ASP A 50 24.05 23.62 -12.05
C ASP A 50 24.09 22.94 -13.43
N LEU A 51 23.29 23.41 -14.40
CA LEU A 51 23.22 22.87 -15.75
C LEU A 51 24.24 23.47 -16.72
N LYS A 52 25.08 24.42 -16.28
CA LYS A 52 26.15 25.00 -17.10
C LYS A 52 27.33 24.01 -17.29
N ASN A 53 27.51 23.11 -16.36
CA ASN A 53 28.51 22.04 -16.45
C ASN A 53 27.85 20.75 -16.92
N ASP A 54 28.26 20.21 -18.05
CA ASP A 54 27.63 19.04 -18.67
C ASP A 54 27.69 17.78 -17.79
N SER A 55 28.72 17.61 -16.96
CA SER A 55 28.79 16.47 -16.02
C SER A 55 27.78 16.61 -14.87
N VAL A 56 27.62 17.80 -14.33
CA VAL A 56 26.61 18.10 -13.31
C VAL A 56 25.20 18.01 -13.90
N TYR A 57 25.03 18.50 -15.13
CA TYR A 57 23.78 18.40 -15.87
C TYR A 57 23.37 16.92 -16.07
N LEU A 58 24.32 16.09 -16.52
CA LEU A 58 24.09 14.65 -16.67
C LEU A 58 23.75 13.97 -15.34
N GLU A 59 24.47 14.30 -14.28
CA GLU A 59 24.20 13.78 -12.93
C GLU A 59 22.80 14.15 -12.44
N LYS A 60 22.43 15.43 -12.54
CA LYS A 60 21.10 15.93 -12.12
C LYS A 60 19.98 15.24 -12.90
N LEU A 61 20.13 15.11 -14.21
CA LEU A 61 19.16 14.38 -15.05
C LEU A 61 19.07 12.89 -14.68
N THR A 62 20.22 12.24 -14.51
CA THR A 62 20.27 10.81 -14.15
C THR A 62 19.60 10.58 -12.80
N ASN A 63 19.89 11.42 -11.81
CA ASN A 63 19.25 11.37 -10.51
C ASN A 63 17.75 11.62 -10.62
N TRP A 64 17.31 12.62 -11.40
CA TRP A 64 15.90 12.91 -11.59
C TRP A 64 15.15 11.75 -12.27
N PHE A 65 15.69 11.15 -13.32
CA PHE A 65 15.12 9.97 -13.95
C PHE A 65 15.13 8.75 -13.04
N SER A 66 16.13 8.58 -12.19
CA SER A 66 16.23 7.47 -11.25
C SER A 66 15.28 7.65 -10.05
N THR A 67 15.14 8.86 -9.53
CA THR A 67 14.26 9.18 -8.38
C THR A 67 12.79 9.36 -8.77
N ASN A 68 12.50 9.81 -9.99
CA ASN A 68 11.14 10.01 -10.49
C ASN A 68 10.62 8.83 -11.33
N SER A 69 11.34 7.71 -11.41
CA SER A 69 10.78 6.52 -12.04
C SER A 69 9.59 6.01 -11.23
N SER A 70 8.51 5.63 -11.90
CA SER A 70 7.36 4.98 -11.23
C SER A 70 7.79 3.76 -10.43
N LEU A 71 8.86 3.07 -10.85
CA LEU A 71 9.47 1.92 -10.19
C LEU A 71 10.09 2.29 -8.83
N SER A 72 10.74 3.46 -8.71
CA SER A 72 11.30 3.90 -7.41
C SER A 72 10.21 4.24 -6.40
N LYS A 73 9.09 4.81 -6.85
CA LYS A 73 7.95 5.14 -5.96
C LYS A 73 7.22 3.89 -5.48
N VAL A 74 7.03 2.90 -6.35
CA VAL A 74 6.50 1.59 -5.94
C VAL A 74 7.46 0.92 -4.96
N GLY A 75 8.77 0.95 -5.24
CA GLY A 75 9.79 0.43 -4.32
C GLY A 75 9.74 1.10 -2.94
N ASN A 76 9.61 2.43 -2.88
CA ASN A 76 9.47 3.16 -1.62
C ASN A 76 8.20 2.75 -0.86
N PHE A 77 7.06 2.67 -1.55
CA PHE A 77 5.80 2.19 -0.94
C PHE A 77 5.95 0.78 -0.35
N LEU A 78 6.55 -0.14 -1.10
CA LEU A 78 6.77 -1.51 -0.64
C LEU A 78 7.77 -1.57 0.52
N ASN A 79 8.86 -0.80 0.49
CA ASN A 79 9.83 -0.70 1.59
C ASN A 79 9.18 -0.10 2.84
N ASN A 80 8.43 0.99 2.70
CA ASN A 80 7.71 1.59 3.82
C ASN A 80 6.72 0.61 4.45
N LEU A 81 6.02 -0.17 3.62
CA LEU A 81 5.12 -1.21 4.11
C LEU A 81 5.88 -2.36 4.78
N ASN A 82 7.04 -2.77 4.21
CA ASN A 82 7.91 -3.79 4.79
C ASN A 82 8.42 -3.39 6.18
N ASP A 83 8.88 -2.16 6.33
CA ASP A 83 9.52 -1.67 7.55
C ASP A 83 8.51 -1.19 8.61
N PHE A 84 7.27 -0.90 8.20
CA PHE A 84 6.24 -0.40 9.12
C PHE A 84 5.90 -1.45 10.20
N ASN A 85 5.96 -1.02 11.46
CA ASN A 85 5.55 -1.81 12.62
C ASN A 85 4.40 -1.11 13.34
N LEU A 86 3.20 -1.71 13.28
CA LEU A 86 2.00 -1.13 13.88
C LEU A 86 2.14 -0.98 15.41
N ASN A 87 2.75 -1.94 16.09
CA ASN A 87 2.89 -1.91 17.55
C ASN A 87 3.86 -0.80 17.99
N GLU A 88 4.96 -0.59 17.25
CA GLU A 88 5.88 0.52 17.50
C GLU A 88 5.23 1.87 17.21
N TYR A 89 4.46 1.96 16.11
CA TYR A 89 3.71 3.16 15.79
C TYR A 89 2.67 3.51 16.86
N ILE A 90 1.88 2.53 17.34
CA ILE A 90 0.91 2.69 18.43
C ILE A 90 1.59 3.22 19.69
N LYS A 91 2.76 2.67 20.05
CA LYS A 91 3.55 3.13 21.20
C LYS A 91 4.07 4.56 20.98
N ALA A 92 4.62 4.86 19.81
CA ALA A 92 5.20 6.17 19.50
C ALA A 92 4.18 7.31 19.54
N ILE A 93 2.93 7.05 19.18
CA ILE A 93 1.83 8.02 19.28
C ILE A 93 1.06 7.96 20.62
N HIS A 94 1.49 7.12 21.56
CA HIS A 94 0.82 6.89 22.84
C HIS A 94 -0.67 6.52 22.69
N PHE A 95 -1.00 5.73 21.66
CA PHE A 95 -2.38 5.40 21.31
C PHE A 95 -3.15 4.73 22.46
N ASP A 96 -2.51 3.84 23.20
CA ASP A 96 -3.13 3.12 24.31
C ASP A 96 -3.47 4.04 25.49
N GLU A 97 -2.71 5.13 25.66
CA GLU A 97 -2.90 6.14 26.70
C GLU A 97 -3.96 7.18 26.31
N MET A 98 -4.34 7.25 25.02
CA MET A 98 -5.34 8.19 24.55
C MET A 98 -6.71 7.90 25.19
N LYS A 99 -7.31 8.92 25.76
CA LYS A 99 -8.69 8.88 26.25
C LYS A 99 -9.59 9.60 25.27
N VAL A 100 -10.63 8.90 24.79
CA VAL A 100 -11.68 9.54 23.98
C VAL A 100 -12.50 10.42 24.88
N PRO A 101 -12.42 11.75 24.77
CA PRO A 101 -13.21 12.63 25.60
C PRO A 101 -14.69 12.50 25.23
N PHE A 102 -15.55 12.66 26.22
CA PHE A 102 -17.00 12.66 26.03
C PHE A 102 -17.59 13.99 26.48
N VAL A 103 -18.37 14.62 25.60
CA VAL A 103 -19.10 15.85 25.91
C VAL A 103 -20.59 15.57 25.69
N PRO A 104 -21.44 15.61 26.75
CA PRO A 104 -22.85 15.23 26.63
C PRO A 104 -23.68 16.13 25.72
N PHE A 105 -23.24 17.34 25.47
CA PHE A 105 -23.95 18.32 24.62
C PHE A 105 -22.99 18.99 23.64
N TYR A 106 -23.09 18.66 22.36
CA TYR A 106 -22.45 19.41 21.28
C TYR A 106 -23.48 20.38 20.68
N LYS A 107 -23.09 21.67 20.62
CA LYS A 107 -23.98 22.72 20.12
C LYS A 107 -24.16 22.53 18.61
N SER A 108 -25.39 22.21 18.18
CA SER A 108 -25.75 22.14 16.76
C SER A 108 -25.61 23.51 16.11
N GLY A 109 -24.99 23.56 14.94
CA GLY A 109 -24.81 24.81 14.20
C GLY A 109 -24.10 24.59 12.87
N THR A 110 -24.06 25.63 12.08
CA THR A 110 -23.30 25.68 10.82
C THR A 110 -22.18 26.72 10.95
N LYS A 111 -20.98 26.36 10.49
CA LYS A 111 -19.79 27.20 10.51
C LYS A 111 -19.15 27.23 9.13
N ASN A 112 -18.82 28.42 8.63
CA ASN A 112 -18.15 28.59 7.34
C ASN A 112 -16.64 28.74 7.52
N TYR A 113 -15.90 28.30 6.50
CA TYR A 113 -14.44 28.37 6.40
C TYR A 113 -14.06 28.83 5.00
N TYR A 114 -13.05 29.70 4.89
CA TYR A 114 -12.62 30.30 3.63
C TYR A 114 -11.13 30.02 3.41
N GLY A 115 -10.80 29.53 2.22
CA GLY A 115 -9.43 29.19 1.84
C GLY A 115 -8.88 27.96 2.58
N ILE A 116 -7.65 27.59 2.24
CA ILE A 116 -7.00 26.36 2.72
C ILE A 116 -6.79 26.38 4.24
N GLU A 117 -6.32 27.49 4.79
CA GLU A 117 -5.98 27.55 6.22
C GLU A 117 -7.20 27.40 7.13
N GLU A 118 -8.34 27.91 6.71
CA GLU A 118 -9.58 27.70 7.46
C GLU A 118 -10.20 26.32 7.16
N MET A 119 -10.05 25.81 5.93
CA MET A 119 -10.44 24.43 5.60
C MET A 119 -9.78 23.42 6.53
N LYS A 120 -8.45 23.52 6.76
CA LYS A 120 -7.71 22.70 7.71
C LYS A 120 -8.31 22.76 9.12
N LYS A 121 -8.71 23.94 9.59
CA LYS A 121 -9.43 24.08 10.87
C LYS A 121 -10.79 23.39 10.84
N GLY A 122 -11.50 23.49 9.70
CA GLY A 122 -12.77 22.80 9.49
C GLY A 122 -12.65 21.29 9.59
N GLU A 123 -11.57 20.69 9.04
CA GLU A 123 -11.31 19.25 9.16
C GLU A 123 -11.10 18.83 10.63
N ILE A 124 -10.30 19.58 11.37
CA ILE A 124 -10.08 19.29 12.80
C ILE A 124 -11.40 19.48 13.59
N ASP A 125 -12.20 20.51 13.30
CA ASP A 125 -13.49 20.72 13.95
C ASP A 125 -14.48 19.60 13.61
N PHE A 126 -14.46 19.05 12.38
CA PHE A 126 -15.25 17.87 11.99
C PHE A 126 -14.89 16.63 12.80
N PHE A 127 -13.61 16.29 12.89
CA PHE A 127 -13.17 15.16 13.69
C PHE A 127 -13.49 15.34 15.16
N LYS A 128 -13.31 16.55 15.71
CA LYS A 128 -13.67 16.88 17.07
C LYS A 128 -15.16 16.64 17.33
N ALA A 129 -16.04 17.15 16.47
CA ALA A 129 -17.48 16.92 16.58
C ALA A 129 -17.83 15.42 16.55
N THR A 130 -17.19 14.69 15.64
CA THR A 130 -17.41 13.25 15.45
C THR A 130 -16.94 12.44 16.66
N VAL A 131 -15.73 12.69 17.15
CA VAL A 131 -15.14 11.95 18.28
C VAL A 131 -15.90 12.22 19.57
N LEU A 132 -16.29 13.46 19.84
CA LEU A 132 -17.01 13.86 21.05
C LEU A 132 -18.48 13.39 21.08
N SER A 133 -19.04 12.97 19.95
CA SER A 133 -20.44 12.54 19.86
C SER A 133 -20.63 11.12 20.42
N LYS A 134 -21.90 10.71 20.57
CA LYS A 134 -22.29 9.34 20.92
C LYS A 134 -22.43 8.41 19.69
N SER A 135 -22.38 8.96 18.48
CA SER A 135 -22.57 8.18 17.26
C SER A 135 -21.44 7.19 17.03
N ASN A 136 -21.78 5.97 16.64
CA ASN A 136 -20.87 4.93 16.18
C ASN A 136 -21.00 4.70 14.66
N GLU A 137 -21.71 5.58 13.95
CA GLU A 137 -21.83 5.53 12.50
C GLU A 137 -20.45 5.67 11.83
N PRO A 138 -20.19 4.92 10.74
CA PRO A 138 -18.94 5.04 10.02
C PRO A 138 -18.76 6.45 9.44
N ILE A 139 -17.50 6.81 9.27
CA ILE A 139 -17.12 8.08 8.62
C ILE A 139 -16.96 7.84 7.13
N PHE A 140 -17.46 8.73 6.33
CA PHE A 140 -17.18 8.84 4.91
C PHE A 140 -16.22 10.00 4.66
N MET A 141 -15.20 9.78 3.85
CA MET A 141 -14.22 10.78 3.45
C MET A 141 -13.98 10.73 1.94
N CYS A 142 -14.09 11.86 1.29
CA CYS A 142 -13.74 12.04 -0.12
C CYS A 142 -13.11 13.42 -0.27
N SER A 143 -11.87 13.47 -0.74
CA SER A 143 -11.16 14.73 -0.99
C SER A 143 -10.26 14.57 -2.21
N ASP A 144 -10.39 15.48 -3.14
CA ASP A 144 -9.48 15.65 -4.28
C ASP A 144 -8.62 16.92 -4.15
N MET A 145 -8.56 17.47 -2.95
CA MET A 145 -7.67 18.61 -2.62
C MET A 145 -6.20 18.21 -2.81
N PRO A 146 -5.33 19.14 -3.25
CA PRO A 146 -3.92 18.87 -3.50
C PRO A 146 -3.19 18.38 -2.24
N MET A 147 -2.48 17.28 -2.37
CA MET A 147 -1.68 16.72 -1.26
C MET A 147 -0.50 17.59 -0.87
N GLU A 148 0.11 18.29 -1.83
CA GLU A 148 1.28 19.14 -1.58
C GLU A 148 1.00 20.26 -0.59
N ASP A 149 -0.18 20.90 -0.67
CA ASP A 149 -0.56 21.97 0.23
C ASP A 149 -0.80 21.49 1.66
N MET A 150 -1.24 20.21 1.79
CA MET A 150 -1.40 19.55 3.09
C MET A 150 -0.04 19.12 3.68
N ALA A 151 0.86 18.60 2.84
CA ALA A 151 2.17 18.10 3.25
C ALA A 151 3.14 19.21 3.70
N LYS A 152 2.96 20.44 3.24
CA LYS A 152 3.80 21.60 3.65
C LYS A 152 3.60 22.01 5.11
N ASP A 153 2.46 21.68 5.71
CA ASP A 153 2.12 22.03 7.10
C ASP A 153 2.28 20.81 8.01
N VAL A 154 3.48 20.62 8.54
CA VAL A 154 3.83 19.49 9.42
C VAL A 154 2.96 19.48 10.69
N ASP A 155 2.64 20.63 11.25
CA ASP A 155 1.84 20.73 12.48
C ASP A 155 0.37 20.37 12.24
N PHE A 156 -0.17 20.75 11.08
CA PHE A 156 -1.48 20.30 10.66
C PHE A 156 -1.49 18.77 10.46
N GLY A 157 -0.50 18.24 9.76
CA GLY A 157 -0.38 16.79 9.54
C GLY A 157 -0.41 15.99 10.84
N LYS A 158 0.33 16.43 11.87
CA LYS A 158 0.32 15.79 13.21
C LYS A 158 -1.07 15.86 13.88
N LYS A 159 -1.71 17.04 13.85
CA LYS A 159 -3.07 17.22 14.42
C LYS A 159 -4.10 16.37 13.69
N TRP A 160 -3.99 16.28 12.38
CA TRP A 160 -4.88 15.48 11.54
C TRP A 160 -4.73 13.99 11.83
N MET A 161 -3.50 13.49 11.88
CA MET A 161 -3.22 12.08 12.24
C MET A 161 -3.68 11.76 13.65
N PHE A 162 -3.50 12.67 14.62
CA PHE A 162 -4.05 12.49 15.96
C PHE A 162 -5.58 12.41 15.94
N ALA A 163 -6.26 13.26 15.17
CA ALA A 163 -7.71 13.24 15.04
C ALA A 163 -8.21 11.92 14.43
N ILE A 164 -7.54 11.41 13.40
CA ILE A 164 -7.82 10.07 12.84
C ILE A 164 -7.60 8.98 13.91
N ALA A 165 -6.47 9.00 14.63
CA ALA A 165 -6.20 8.04 15.68
C ALA A 165 -7.31 8.03 16.75
N MET A 166 -7.84 9.18 17.12
CA MET A 166 -8.97 9.29 18.06
C MET A 166 -10.26 8.70 17.50
N THR A 167 -10.54 8.83 16.20
CA THR A 167 -11.69 8.19 15.57
C THR A 167 -11.57 6.66 15.56
N LEU A 168 -10.37 6.15 15.26
CA LEU A 168 -10.07 4.72 15.30
C LEU A 168 -10.15 4.17 16.74
N LYS A 169 -9.63 4.91 17.72
CA LYS A 169 -9.74 4.55 19.15
C LYS A 169 -11.20 4.48 19.63
N LYS A 170 -12.07 5.31 19.08
CA LYS A 170 -13.52 5.26 19.31
C LYS A 170 -14.17 4.02 18.66
N GLY A 171 -13.46 3.28 17.80
CA GLY A 171 -13.99 2.12 17.08
C GLY A 171 -14.76 2.47 15.81
N LEU A 172 -14.60 3.70 15.29
CA LEU A 172 -15.27 4.10 14.05
C LEU A 172 -14.57 3.52 12.83
N HIS A 173 -15.37 3.13 11.83
CA HIS A 173 -14.87 2.68 10.53
C HIS A 173 -14.82 3.85 9.54
N LEU A 174 -13.76 3.93 8.74
CA LEU A 174 -13.57 4.97 7.73
C LEU A 174 -13.76 4.40 6.32
N ASN A 175 -14.71 4.94 5.57
CA ASN A 175 -14.86 4.69 4.14
C ASN A 175 -14.26 5.86 3.36
N ILE A 176 -13.22 5.61 2.58
CA ILE A 176 -12.45 6.67 1.93
C ILE A 176 -12.46 6.47 0.43
N ILE A 177 -12.86 7.51 -0.32
CA ILE A 177 -12.69 7.54 -1.76
C ILE A 177 -11.42 8.35 -2.07
N HIS A 178 -10.41 7.65 -2.61
CA HIS A 178 -9.17 8.25 -3.09
C HIS A 178 -9.32 8.77 -4.51
N ASN A 179 -8.84 9.98 -4.77
CA ASN A 179 -8.65 10.46 -6.13
C ASN A 179 -7.36 9.87 -6.71
N LEU A 180 -7.48 9.00 -7.70
CA LEU A 180 -6.36 8.32 -8.37
C LEU A 180 -6.07 8.92 -9.76
N ASP A 181 -6.83 9.92 -10.22
CA ASP A 181 -6.58 10.64 -11.47
C ASP A 181 -5.46 11.69 -11.34
N ARG A 182 -4.71 11.61 -10.27
CA ARG A 182 -3.52 12.44 -10.01
C ARG A 182 -2.30 11.91 -10.74
N PRO A 183 -1.24 12.73 -10.90
CA PRO A 183 0.07 12.22 -11.26
C PRO A 183 0.47 11.04 -10.38
N PHE A 184 1.16 10.05 -10.97
CA PHE A 184 1.47 8.80 -10.27
C PHE A 184 2.21 9.03 -8.94
N ASN A 185 3.13 10.02 -8.91
CA ASN A 185 3.90 10.36 -7.71
C ASN A 185 3.01 10.88 -6.57
N GLU A 186 2.03 11.73 -6.86
CA GLU A 186 1.07 12.21 -5.85
C GLU A 186 0.17 11.09 -5.35
N MET A 187 -0.26 10.21 -6.25
CA MET A 187 -1.05 9.05 -5.88
C MET A 187 -0.28 8.15 -4.90
N MET A 188 0.99 7.86 -5.20
CA MET A 188 1.83 7.01 -4.34
C MET A 188 2.10 7.68 -2.99
N LEU A 189 2.43 8.98 -2.96
CA LEU A 189 2.61 9.74 -1.72
C LEU A 189 1.34 9.69 -0.85
N GLY A 190 0.18 9.84 -1.48
CA GLY A 190 -1.10 9.71 -0.80
C GLY A 190 -1.29 8.33 -0.17
N LEU A 191 -1.03 7.26 -0.91
CA LEU A 191 -1.17 5.89 -0.41
C LEU A 191 -0.17 5.57 0.71
N GLU A 192 1.09 6.02 0.58
CA GLU A 192 2.12 5.85 1.61
C GLU A 192 1.71 6.50 2.94
N SER A 193 1.14 7.70 2.89
CA SER A 193 0.70 8.42 4.09
C SER A 193 -0.43 7.70 4.85
N TRP A 194 -1.19 6.82 4.17
CA TRP A 194 -2.29 6.05 4.74
C TRP A 194 -1.88 4.67 5.25
N ILE A 195 -0.64 4.22 5.04
CA ILE A 195 -0.17 2.90 5.51
C ILE A 195 -0.51 2.66 6.99
N PRO A 196 -0.21 3.57 7.94
CA PRO A 196 -0.52 3.35 9.36
C PRO A 196 -2.00 3.08 9.60
N ILE A 197 -2.86 3.74 8.84
CA ILE A 197 -4.32 3.66 8.99
C ILE A 197 -4.85 2.37 8.37
N TYR A 198 -4.36 1.99 7.17
CA TYR A 198 -4.70 0.71 6.55
C TYR A 198 -4.35 -0.48 7.44
N MET A 199 -3.23 -0.41 8.15
CA MET A 199 -2.78 -1.46 9.08
C MET A 199 -3.73 -1.68 10.26
N THR A 200 -4.61 -0.73 10.59
CA THR A 200 -5.60 -0.91 11.66
C THR A 200 -6.77 -1.82 11.27
N GLY A 201 -7.02 -1.99 9.97
CA GLY A 201 -8.18 -2.72 9.44
C GLY A 201 -9.51 -1.99 9.60
N GLN A 202 -9.54 -0.78 10.16
CA GLN A 202 -10.75 0.03 10.34
C GLN A 202 -11.01 0.99 9.17
N VAL A 203 -10.44 0.69 7.99
CA VAL A 203 -10.55 1.53 6.79
C VAL A 203 -10.91 0.68 5.59
N SER A 204 -11.83 1.19 4.78
CA SER A 204 -12.15 0.65 3.46
C SER A 204 -11.82 1.71 2.39
N PRO A 205 -10.74 1.52 1.63
CA PRO A 205 -10.35 2.45 0.57
C PRO A 205 -11.09 2.11 -0.74
N TYR A 206 -11.64 3.14 -1.38
CA TYR A 206 -12.36 3.08 -2.65
C TYR A 206 -11.79 4.04 -3.67
N TYR A 207 -12.19 3.90 -4.92
CA TYR A 207 -11.99 4.87 -5.99
C TYR A 207 -13.21 4.93 -6.90
N LEU A 208 -13.37 6.04 -7.62
CA LEU A 208 -14.39 6.20 -8.65
C LEU A 208 -13.78 5.87 -10.02
N LYS A 209 -14.50 5.10 -10.83
CA LYS A 209 -14.11 4.87 -12.23
C LYS A 209 -14.49 6.08 -13.08
N GLY A 210 -13.64 6.44 -14.02
CA GLY A 210 -13.87 7.49 -14.99
C GLY A 210 -13.01 8.71 -14.75
N ILE A 211 -13.01 9.63 -15.72
CA ILE A 211 -12.28 10.89 -15.63
C ILE A 211 -13.04 11.80 -14.68
N GLN A 212 -12.40 12.17 -13.58
CA GLN A 212 -12.94 13.18 -12.68
C GLN A 212 -12.69 14.58 -13.26
N ASN A 213 -13.60 15.50 -12.95
CA ASN A 213 -13.46 16.88 -13.40
C ASN A 213 -12.24 17.52 -12.70
N SER A 214 -11.23 17.91 -13.50
CA SER A 214 -10.01 18.54 -12.99
C SER A 214 -10.15 20.03 -12.71
N VAL A 215 -11.32 20.62 -12.98
CA VAL A 215 -11.58 22.07 -12.77
C VAL A 215 -11.92 22.37 -11.32
N TYR A 216 -12.65 21.47 -10.67
CA TYR A 216 -13.08 21.64 -9.29
C TYR A 216 -12.39 20.64 -8.37
N CYS A 217 -12.00 21.12 -7.20
CA CYS A 217 -11.56 20.31 -6.08
C CYS A 217 -12.63 20.31 -4.99
N HIS A 218 -12.96 19.13 -4.48
CA HIS A 218 -14.05 18.94 -3.53
C HIS A 218 -13.51 18.39 -2.21
N LEU A 219 -14.18 18.79 -1.13
CA LEU A 219 -14.05 18.19 0.19
C LEU A 219 -15.43 17.71 0.64
N ASN A 220 -15.53 16.45 1.04
CA ASN A 220 -16.79 15.90 1.56
C ASN A 220 -16.50 14.85 2.63
N TYR A 221 -16.57 15.25 3.91
CA TYR A 221 -16.42 14.40 5.07
C TYR A 221 -17.76 14.34 5.79
N VAL A 222 -18.23 13.12 6.07
CA VAL A 222 -19.55 12.91 6.69
C VAL A 222 -19.44 11.86 7.78
N SER A 223 -20.02 12.16 8.94
CA SER A 223 -20.17 11.25 10.06
C SER A 223 -21.64 11.13 10.49
N GLY A 224 -21.92 10.40 11.57
CA GLY A 224 -23.29 10.32 12.11
C GLY A 224 -23.82 11.62 12.70
N VAL A 225 -23.01 12.67 12.85
CA VAL A 225 -23.40 13.89 13.56
C VAL A 225 -22.96 15.19 12.88
N ALA A 226 -22.10 15.11 11.89
CA ALA A 226 -21.53 16.27 11.22
C ALA A 226 -21.25 16.00 9.75
N ALA A 227 -21.33 17.02 8.93
CA ALA A 227 -20.85 17.01 7.55
C ALA A 227 -20.00 18.25 7.28
N LEU A 228 -18.78 18.06 6.80
CA LEU A 228 -17.90 19.11 6.29
C LEU A 228 -17.85 18.98 4.78
N THR A 229 -18.26 20.01 4.07
CA THR A 229 -18.30 19.98 2.61
C THR A 229 -17.94 21.33 2.03
N GLY A 230 -17.44 21.34 0.81
CA GLY A 230 -17.11 22.54 0.07
C GLY A 230 -16.33 22.24 -1.19
N GLU A 231 -16.02 23.29 -1.93
CA GLU A 231 -15.30 23.18 -3.19
C GLU A 231 -14.43 24.42 -3.44
N CYS A 232 -13.47 24.24 -4.33
CA CYS A 232 -12.69 25.34 -4.92
C CYS A 232 -12.37 25.02 -6.37
N ILE A 233 -11.90 26.01 -7.11
CA ILE A 233 -11.33 25.82 -8.44
C ILE A 233 -9.88 25.34 -8.28
N SER A 234 -9.47 24.33 -9.04
CA SER A 234 -8.10 23.81 -9.06
C SER A 234 -7.10 24.93 -9.36
N GLY A 235 -6.06 25.06 -8.55
CA GLY A 235 -5.09 26.18 -8.60
C GLY A 235 -5.54 27.47 -7.89
N TYR A 236 -6.78 27.58 -7.44
CA TYR A 236 -7.33 28.74 -6.70
C TYR A 236 -7.84 28.34 -5.32
N HIS A 237 -7.12 27.48 -4.62
CA HIS A 237 -7.55 26.87 -3.36
C HIS A 237 -7.81 27.88 -2.25
N ASN A 238 -7.13 29.04 -2.29
CA ASN A 238 -7.34 30.13 -1.32
C ASN A 238 -8.70 30.83 -1.48
N SER A 239 -9.41 30.59 -2.58
CA SER A 239 -10.77 31.13 -2.83
C SER A 239 -11.87 30.11 -2.49
N GLY A 240 -11.50 28.91 -2.00
CA GLY A 240 -12.44 27.87 -1.64
C GLY A 240 -13.35 28.28 -0.48
N LYS A 241 -14.58 27.79 -0.51
CA LYS A 241 -15.54 27.95 0.58
C LYS A 241 -16.02 26.59 1.06
N TYR A 242 -15.93 26.39 2.36
CA TYR A 242 -16.29 25.14 3.02
C TYR A 242 -17.24 25.45 4.17
N PHE A 243 -18.09 24.49 4.53
CA PHE A 243 -18.93 24.63 5.69
C PHE A 243 -19.05 23.32 6.45
N LEU A 244 -19.03 23.42 7.76
CA LEU A 244 -19.32 22.34 8.69
C LEU A 244 -20.73 22.52 9.22
N THR A 245 -21.58 21.52 9.07
CA THR A 245 -22.93 21.50 9.64
C THR A 245 -23.12 20.34 10.58
N SER A 246 -23.86 20.55 11.65
CA SER A 246 -24.42 19.51 12.52
C SER A 246 -25.96 19.55 12.56
N ASN A 247 -26.57 20.24 11.61
CA ASN A 247 -28.01 20.18 11.39
C ASN A 247 -28.41 18.78 10.92
N LYS A 248 -29.38 18.15 11.57
CA LYS A 248 -29.78 16.76 11.28
C LYS A 248 -30.24 16.54 9.84
N ALA A 249 -30.97 17.49 9.25
CA ALA A 249 -31.45 17.38 7.87
C ALA A 249 -30.29 17.43 6.88
N ASP A 250 -29.33 18.32 7.07
CA ASP A 250 -28.14 18.43 6.23
C ASP A 250 -27.26 17.19 6.36
N VAL A 251 -27.00 16.74 7.60
CA VAL A 251 -26.20 15.52 7.84
C VAL A 251 -26.85 14.31 7.17
N SER A 252 -28.17 14.13 7.28
CA SER A 252 -28.91 13.06 6.62
C SER A 252 -28.82 13.13 5.09
N TYR A 253 -28.90 14.32 4.53
CA TYR A 253 -28.68 14.54 3.09
C TYR A 253 -27.30 14.10 2.64
N TYR A 254 -26.23 14.56 3.36
CA TYR A 254 -24.87 14.19 3.01
C TYR A 254 -24.56 12.71 3.27
N GLN A 255 -25.15 12.07 4.27
CA GLN A 255 -25.07 10.62 4.46
C GLN A 255 -25.66 9.86 3.26
N THR A 256 -26.82 10.30 2.76
CA THR A 256 -27.44 9.70 1.56
C THR A 256 -26.56 9.91 0.33
N LYS A 257 -26.02 11.12 0.13
CA LYS A 257 -25.06 11.40 -0.95
C LYS A 257 -23.83 10.53 -0.87
N SER A 258 -23.27 10.36 0.33
CA SER A 258 -22.07 9.51 0.55
C SER A 258 -22.35 8.02 0.27
N LYS A 259 -23.51 7.51 0.68
CA LYS A 259 -23.95 6.14 0.34
C LYS A 259 -24.07 5.94 -1.17
N ASN A 260 -24.64 6.91 -1.87
CA ASN A 260 -24.76 6.85 -3.34
C ASN A 260 -23.39 6.85 -4.02
N LEU A 261 -22.42 7.65 -3.52
CA LEU A 261 -21.04 7.64 -4.03
C LEU A 261 -20.37 6.29 -3.77
N LEU A 262 -20.52 5.71 -2.58
CA LEU A 262 -19.96 4.39 -2.26
C LEU A 262 -20.57 3.28 -3.12
N ASN A 263 -21.86 3.36 -3.47
CA ASN A 263 -22.51 2.36 -4.32
C ASN A 263 -21.95 2.31 -5.74
N ILE A 264 -21.43 3.41 -6.27
CA ILE A 264 -20.78 3.46 -7.60
C ILE A 264 -19.27 3.33 -7.54
N ALA A 265 -18.67 3.51 -6.36
CA ALA A 265 -17.25 3.36 -6.15
C ALA A 265 -16.82 1.89 -6.25
N LYS A 266 -15.55 1.68 -6.57
CA LYS A 266 -14.90 0.36 -6.57
C LYS A 266 -13.90 0.29 -5.43
N PRO A 267 -13.71 -0.86 -4.80
CA PRO A 267 -12.62 -1.05 -3.85
C PRO A 267 -11.27 -0.74 -4.53
N LEU A 268 -10.45 0.07 -3.89
CA LEU A 268 -9.07 0.30 -4.30
C LEU A 268 -8.22 -0.92 -3.97
N MET A 269 -8.40 -1.40 -2.76
CA MET A 269 -7.85 -2.65 -2.25
C MET A 269 -8.80 -3.27 -1.22
N GLU A 270 -8.76 -4.58 -1.13
CA GLU A 270 -9.40 -5.33 -0.05
C GLU A 270 -8.37 -5.63 1.02
N ILE A 271 -8.72 -5.42 2.27
CA ILE A 271 -7.83 -5.60 3.42
C ILE A 271 -8.35 -6.76 4.26
N TYR A 272 -7.56 -7.82 4.35
CA TYR A 272 -7.91 -9.01 5.13
C TYR A 272 -7.03 -9.09 6.38
N ARG A 273 -7.67 -9.36 7.51
CA ARG A 273 -7.07 -9.64 8.81
C ARG A 273 -7.68 -10.92 9.42
N SER A 274 -7.26 -11.28 10.63
CA SER A 274 -7.75 -12.46 11.35
C SER A 274 -9.29 -12.54 11.41
N GLU A 275 -9.95 -11.38 11.60
CA GLU A 275 -11.41 -11.29 11.68
C GLU A 275 -12.10 -11.62 10.34
N SER A 276 -11.39 -11.45 9.23
CA SER A 276 -11.88 -11.74 7.86
C SER A 276 -11.26 -12.99 7.24
N LYS A 277 -10.67 -13.89 8.05
CA LYS A 277 -10.00 -15.13 7.59
C LYS A 277 -10.86 -15.95 6.62
N ASN A 278 -12.13 -16.15 6.92
CA ASN A 278 -13.02 -16.94 6.05
C ASN A 278 -13.23 -16.27 4.68
N ALA A 279 -13.34 -14.95 4.64
CA ALA A 279 -13.46 -14.19 3.39
C ALA A 279 -12.14 -14.27 2.58
N PHE A 280 -10.99 -14.22 3.25
CA PHE A 280 -9.67 -14.41 2.62
C PHE A 280 -9.54 -15.82 1.99
N ILE A 281 -9.91 -16.86 2.72
CA ILE A 281 -9.88 -18.25 2.20
C ILE A 281 -10.80 -18.39 0.99
N ALA A 282 -12.01 -17.84 1.06
CA ALA A 282 -12.95 -17.83 -0.05
C ALA A 282 -12.40 -17.09 -1.28
N PHE A 283 -11.75 -15.93 -1.07
CA PHE A 283 -11.05 -15.19 -2.11
C PHE A 283 -9.96 -16.03 -2.77
N MET A 284 -9.05 -16.63 -1.99
CA MET A 284 -7.96 -17.45 -2.51
C MET A 284 -8.48 -18.66 -3.30
N SER A 285 -9.49 -19.34 -2.79
CA SER A 285 -10.09 -20.53 -3.42
C SER A 285 -10.82 -20.18 -4.73
N ALA A 286 -11.57 -19.09 -4.77
CA ALA A 286 -12.22 -18.60 -5.98
C ALA A 286 -11.19 -18.21 -7.06
N ASN A 287 -10.13 -17.51 -6.66
CA ASN A 287 -9.10 -17.03 -7.56
C ASN A 287 -8.12 -18.12 -8.04
N ALA A 288 -8.05 -19.26 -7.36
CA ALA A 288 -7.23 -20.39 -7.79
C ALA A 288 -7.58 -20.91 -9.20
N LYS A 289 -8.82 -20.67 -9.64
CA LYS A 289 -9.32 -21.11 -10.95
C LYS A 289 -9.10 -20.08 -12.07
N LEU A 290 -8.66 -18.86 -11.74
CA LEU A 290 -8.39 -17.83 -12.74
C LEU A 290 -7.17 -18.19 -13.58
N ASN A 291 -7.24 -17.92 -14.88
CA ASN A 291 -6.12 -18.10 -15.79
C ASN A 291 -5.07 -17.00 -15.59
N GLY A 292 -3.82 -17.31 -15.90
CA GLY A 292 -2.67 -16.40 -15.87
C GLY A 292 -1.54 -16.90 -14.98
N THR A 293 -0.34 -16.43 -15.26
CA THR A 293 0.85 -16.72 -14.46
C THR A 293 0.70 -16.17 -13.05
N ARG A 294 1.22 -16.90 -12.07
CA ARG A 294 1.37 -16.45 -10.68
C ARG A 294 2.84 -16.20 -10.40
N ARG A 295 3.23 -14.95 -10.23
CA ARG A 295 4.57 -14.58 -9.76
C ARG A 295 4.50 -14.26 -8.28
N ARG A 296 5.42 -14.83 -7.48
CA ARG A 296 5.45 -14.58 -6.04
C ARG A 296 6.87 -14.22 -5.62
N ILE A 297 7.03 -13.10 -4.94
CA ILE A 297 8.27 -12.66 -4.31
C ILE A 297 8.09 -12.92 -2.82
N LEU A 298 8.84 -13.88 -2.28
CA LEU A 298 8.63 -14.44 -0.96
C LEU A 298 9.75 -14.04 0.00
N SER A 299 9.37 -13.64 1.20
CA SER A 299 10.29 -13.34 2.31
C SER A 299 10.80 -14.58 3.04
N SER A 300 10.18 -15.75 2.79
CA SER A 300 10.47 -17.02 3.41
C SER A 300 10.22 -18.17 2.43
N LEU A 301 10.64 -19.40 2.78
CA LEU A 301 10.36 -20.57 1.97
C LEU A 301 8.84 -20.79 1.81
N PRO A 302 8.40 -21.24 0.61
CA PRO A 302 6.99 -21.38 0.30
C PRO A 302 6.36 -22.52 1.11
N ILE A 303 5.46 -22.18 2.02
CA ILE A 303 4.90 -23.11 3.02
C ILE A 303 4.20 -24.34 2.41
N GLN A 304 3.73 -24.25 1.16
CA GLN A 304 3.10 -25.40 0.49
C GLN A 304 4.08 -26.52 0.13
N THR A 305 5.39 -26.30 0.17
CA THR A 305 6.40 -27.31 -0.18
C THR A 305 6.91 -28.09 1.04
N ILE A 306 6.58 -27.64 2.25
CA ILE A 306 6.99 -28.32 3.48
C ILE A 306 6.27 -29.67 3.65
N SER A 307 6.97 -30.70 4.16
CA SER A 307 6.31 -31.94 4.56
C SER A 307 5.55 -31.78 5.87
N ASP A 308 4.53 -32.59 6.08
CA ASP A 308 3.72 -32.52 7.29
C ASP A 308 4.54 -32.88 8.54
N GLU A 309 5.51 -33.82 8.40
CA GLU A 309 6.43 -34.25 9.46
C GLU A 309 7.37 -33.12 9.86
N LEU A 310 7.98 -32.44 8.88
CA LEU A 310 8.89 -31.34 9.14
C LEU A 310 8.14 -30.15 9.78
N LEU A 311 6.94 -29.81 9.24
CA LEU A 311 6.11 -28.76 9.81
C LEU A 311 5.78 -29.04 11.27
N LEU A 312 5.30 -30.25 11.58
CA LEU A 312 4.97 -30.65 12.95
C LEU A 312 6.18 -30.57 13.89
N LYS A 313 7.36 -31.03 13.42
CA LYS A 313 8.63 -30.96 14.15
C LYS A 313 8.98 -29.50 14.50
N ILE A 314 8.92 -28.58 13.53
CA ILE A 314 9.22 -27.17 13.73
C ILE A 314 8.23 -26.52 14.72
N LEU A 315 6.93 -26.77 14.55
CA LEU A 315 5.90 -26.21 15.42
C LEU A 315 6.08 -26.65 16.87
N LYS A 316 6.33 -27.94 17.10
CA LYS A 316 6.58 -28.49 18.45
C LYS A 316 7.84 -27.90 19.08
N ARG A 317 8.94 -27.79 18.32
CA ARG A 317 10.20 -27.20 18.80
C ARG A 317 10.02 -25.74 19.21
N ASN A 318 9.14 -24.99 18.52
CA ASN A 318 8.80 -23.60 18.86
C ASN A 318 7.74 -23.48 19.97
N ASN A 319 7.37 -24.58 20.65
CA ASN A 319 6.37 -24.62 21.72
C ASN A 319 4.99 -24.08 21.32
N VAL A 320 4.59 -24.28 20.06
CA VAL A 320 3.24 -23.97 19.59
C VAL A 320 2.27 -24.93 20.29
N ASN A 321 1.16 -24.42 20.82
CA ASN A 321 0.18 -25.27 21.48
C ASN A 321 -0.59 -26.18 20.51
N ASP A 322 -1.12 -27.29 20.99
CA ASP A 322 -1.74 -28.34 20.14
C ASP A 322 -2.92 -27.83 19.31
N ASN A 323 -3.71 -26.88 19.82
CA ASN A 323 -4.84 -26.29 19.07
C ASN A 323 -4.33 -25.45 17.88
N ASP A 324 -3.31 -24.62 18.09
CA ASP A 324 -2.71 -23.84 17.04
C ASP A 324 -1.97 -24.74 16.03
N ILE A 325 -1.27 -25.78 16.49
CA ILE A 325 -0.66 -26.80 15.59
C ILE A 325 -1.73 -27.35 14.66
N LYS A 326 -2.87 -27.80 15.18
CA LYS A 326 -3.96 -28.31 14.36
C LYS A 326 -4.45 -27.30 13.34
N ASN A 327 -4.71 -26.07 13.78
CA ASN A 327 -5.20 -24.99 12.91
C ASN A 327 -4.19 -24.65 11.80
N ILE A 328 -2.89 -24.62 12.10
CA ILE A 328 -1.82 -24.37 11.12
C ILE A 328 -1.74 -25.52 10.13
N MET A 329 -1.73 -26.78 10.60
CA MET A 329 -1.67 -27.97 9.75
C MET A 329 -2.86 -28.02 8.77
N ASP A 330 -4.07 -27.77 9.25
CA ASP A 330 -5.28 -27.75 8.43
C ASP A 330 -5.20 -26.62 7.37
N SER A 331 -4.75 -25.43 7.76
CA SER A 331 -4.60 -24.28 6.86
C SER A 331 -3.51 -24.52 5.81
N VAL A 332 -2.37 -25.11 6.18
CA VAL A 332 -1.31 -25.46 5.22
C VAL A 332 -1.79 -26.52 4.22
N LYS A 333 -2.57 -27.51 4.68
CA LYS A 333 -3.19 -28.50 3.79
C LYS A 333 -4.12 -27.86 2.77
N GLU A 334 -4.95 -26.88 3.20
CA GLU A 334 -5.81 -26.11 2.31
C GLU A 334 -5.00 -25.31 1.29
N GLN A 335 -3.91 -24.66 1.72
CA GLN A 335 -3.01 -23.93 0.82
C GLN A 335 -2.35 -24.85 -0.22
N LYS A 336 -1.91 -26.07 0.18
CA LYS A 336 -1.41 -27.08 -0.76
C LYS A 336 -2.46 -27.43 -1.83
N GLN A 337 -3.75 -27.55 -1.46
CA GLN A 337 -4.84 -27.83 -2.40
C GLN A 337 -5.09 -26.65 -3.38
N ILE A 338 -5.02 -25.40 -2.88
CA ILE A 338 -5.14 -24.20 -3.71
C ILE A 338 -4.01 -24.17 -4.73
N ILE A 339 -2.77 -24.35 -4.30
CA ILE A 339 -1.59 -24.40 -5.19
C ILE A 339 -1.71 -25.50 -6.24
N GLN A 340 -2.11 -26.71 -5.85
CA GLN A 340 -2.36 -27.81 -6.78
C GLN A 340 -3.45 -27.46 -7.81
N THR A 341 -4.49 -26.74 -7.39
CA THR A 341 -5.53 -26.28 -8.31
C THR A 341 -4.98 -25.28 -9.33
N ILE A 342 -4.13 -24.34 -8.90
CA ILE A 342 -3.48 -23.38 -9.79
C ILE A 342 -2.56 -24.11 -10.79
N LEU A 343 -1.71 -25.04 -10.32
CA LEU A 343 -0.72 -25.74 -11.15
C LEU A 343 -1.33 -26.66 -12.20
N LYS A 344 -2.62 -27.00 -12.12
CA LYS A 344 -3.28 -27.79 -13.17
C LYS A 344 -3.29 -27.07 -14.54
N ASN A 345 -3.50 -25.75 -14.52
CA ASN A 345 -3.71 -24.98 -15.74
C ASN A 345 -2.82 -23.73 -15.86
N ASN A 346 -2.10 -23.37 -14.81
CA ASN A 346 -1.33 -22.12 -14.71
C ASN A 346 0.08 -22.40 -14.22
N THR A 347 0.98 -21.46 -14.46
CA THR A 347 2.35 -21.48 -13.96
C THR A 347 2.47 -20.66 -12.67
N ILE A 348 3.25 -21.17 -11.72
CA ILE A 348 3.68 -20.42 -10.53
C ILE A 348 5.20 -20.23 -10.64
N GLU A 349 5.63 -18.98 -10.50
CA GLU A 349 7.02 -18.55 -10.48
C GLU A 349 7.34 -17.95 -9.11
N ASP A 350 8.06 -18.68 -8.28
CA ASP A 350 8.49 -18.23 -6.96
C ASP A 350 9.90 -17.67 -7.01
N GLU A 351 10.07 -16.51 -6.42
CA GLU A 351 11.35 -15.88 -6.19
C GLU A 351 11.61 -15.84 -4.68
N ILE A 352 12.66 -16.53 -4.25
CA ILE A 352 13.09 -16.63 -2.86
C ILE A 352 14.54 -16.19 -2.71
N SER A 353 14.93 -15.78 -1.51
CA SER A 353 16.34 -15.60 -1.17
C SER A 353 16.88 -16.85 -0.49
N GLU A 354 17.95 -17.40 -1.04
CA GLU A 354 18.69 -18.49 -0.40
C GLU A 354 19.65 -17.89 0.63
N ILE A 355 19.51 -18.33 1.89
CA ILE A 355 20.21 -17.74 3.04
C ILE A 355 21.46 -18.56 3.32
N SER A 356 22.63 -17.89 3.35
CA SER A 356 23.87 -18.49 3.80
C SER A 356 23.83 -18.83 5.29
N LYS A 357 24.74 -19.68 5.76
CA LYS A 357 24.81 -20.00 7.20
C LYS A 357 25.13 -18.76 8.04
N GLU A 358 25.98 -17.88 7.55
CA GLU A 358 26.36 -16.64 8.22
C GLU A 358 25.15 -15.69 8.33
N ASP A 359 24.37 -15.52 7.26
CA ASP A 359 23.15 -14.70 7.26
C ASP A 359 22.07 -15.32 8.15
N PHE A 360 21.99 -16.66 8.22
CA PHE A 360 21.08 -17.37 9.08
C PHE A 360 21.36 -17.10 10.57
N ASP A 361 22.63 -17.12 10.95
CA ASP A 361 23.07 -16.84 12.33
C ASP A 361 22.82 -15.36 12.71
N ASN A 362 22.94 -14.44 11.75
CA ASN A 362 22.66 -13.01 11.93
C ASN A 362 21.15 -12.69 11.97
N CYS A 363 20.35 -13.38 11.20
CA CYS A 363 18.91 -13.17 11.11
C CYS A 363 18.17 -14.48 10.82
N THR A 364 17.79 -15.18 11.87
CA THR A 364 17.10 -16.47 11.77
C THR A 364 15.76 -16.33 11.03
N PRO A 365 15.55 -17.05 9.91
CA PRO A 365 14.30 -16.99 9.18
C PRO A 365 13.14 -17.65 9.95
N THR A 366 11.92 -17.24 9.61
CA THR A 366 10.68 -17.77 10.19
C THR A 366 9.85 -18.47 9.12
N LEU A 367 8.99 -19.40 9.55
CA LEU A 367 7.92 -19.91 8.69
C LEU A 367 6.97 -18.75 8.32
N SER A 368 6.55 -18.71 7.06
CA SER A 368 5.50 -17.79 6.64
C SER A 368 4.13 -18.37 6.99
N LEU A 369 3.52 -17.84 8.04
CA LEU A 369 2.22 -18.27 8.55
C LEU A 369 1.15 -17.17 8.45
N SER A 370 1.41 -16.08 7.71
CA SER A 370 0.45 -14.99 7.50
C SER A 370 -0.88 -15.48 6.91
N ASN A 371 -0.85 -16.40 5.95
CA ASN A 371 -2.05 -16.99 5.37
C ASN A 371 -2.90 -17.79 6.38
N CYS A 372 -2.29 -18.22 7.49
CA CYS A 372 -2.97 -18.86 8.61
C CYS A 372 -3.49 -17.83 9.62
N PHE A 373 -3.10 -16.55 9.49
CA PHE A 373 -3.28 -15.48 10.47
C PHE A 373 -2.71 -15.85 11.84
N TYR A 374 -1.60 -16.59 11.84
CA TYR A 374 -0.87 -16.93 13.06
C TYR A 374 0.18 -15.85 13.30
N GLU A 375 0.08 -15.17 14.43
CA GLU A 375 0.82 -13.92 14.68
C GLU A 375 2.14 -14.13 15.41
N ASN A 376 2.36 -15.32 16.00
CA ASN A 376 3.63 -15.60 16.68
C ASN A 376 4.67 -16.10 15.66
N LYS A 377 5.91 -15.66 15.86
CA LYS A 377 7.02 -16.08 15.01
C LYS A 377 7.39 -17.54 15.29
N VAL A 378 7.50 -18.34 14.26
CA VAL A 378 7.96 -19.72 14.30
C VAL A 378 9.29 -19.79 13.55
N TYR A 379 10.38 -19.97 14.29
CA TYR A 379 11.74 -19.95 13.76
C TYR A 379 12.18 -21.31 13.26
N TYR A 380 12.95 -21.33 12.17
CA TYR A 380 13.72 -22.51 11.79
C TYR A 380 14.95 -22.70 12.70
N ASN A 381 15.47 -23.94 12.78
CA ASN A 381 16.91 -24.12 12.93
C ASN A 381 17.52 -24.31 11.52
N TYR A 382 18.85 -24.30 11.43
CA TYR A 382 19.52 -24.33 10.13
C TYR A 382 19.28 -25.63 9.35
N GLU A 383 19.23 -26.76 10.04
CA GLU A 383 18.95 -28.07 9.42
C GLU A 383 17.53 -28.14 8.86
N GLU A 384 16.54 -27.65 9.62
CA GLU A 384 15.15 -27.57 9.21
C GLU A 384 14.97 -26.63 7.99
N TYR A 385 15.69 -25.52 7.96
CA TYR A 385 15.71 -24.60 6.82
C TYR A 385 16.25 -25.31 5.56
N LEU A 386 17.37 -26.00 5.67
CA LEU A 386 17.97 -26.74 4.55
C LEU A 386 17.06 -27.88 4.08
N GLU A 387 16.44 -28.60 5.01
CA GLU A 387 15.48 -29.65 4.69
C GLU A 387 14.30 -29.10 3.89
N HIS A 388 13.71 -27.99 4.35
CA HIS A 388 12.60 -27.35 3.63
C HIS A 388 13.04 -26.79 2.27
N LEU A 389 14.21 -26.18 2.17
CA LEU A 389 14.77 -25.68 0.90
C LEU A 389 14.93 -26.83 -0.11
N ASN A 390 15.42 -27.98 0.32
CA ASN A 390 15.54 -29.16 -0.53
C ASN A 390 14.18 -29.68 -0.99
N LEU A 391 13.18 -29.75 -0.08
CA LEU A 391 11.80 -30.11 -0.43
C LEU A 391 11.22 -29.12 -1.47
N THR A 392 11.56 -27.83 -1.37
CA THR A 392 11.12 -26.82 -2.34
C THR A 392 11.76 -27.04 -3.72
N LYS A 393 13.07 -27.33 -3.76
CA LYS A 393 13.78 -27.68 -5.00
C LYS A 393 13.27 -28.99 -5.63
N ASP A 394 12.90 -29.97 -4.82
CA ASP A 394 12.32 -31.22 -5.30
C ASP A 394 10.87 -31.07 -5.76
N PHE A 395 10.12 -30.15 -5.16
CA PHE A 395 8.80 -29.77 -5.63
C PHE A 395 8.86 -29.15 -7.03
N GLU A 396 9.86 -28.31 -7.33
CA GLU A 396 10.10 -27.76 -8.67
C GLU A 396 10.37 -28.89 -9.68
N LYS A 397 11.28 -29.83 -9.38
CA LYS A 397 11.60 -30.94 -10.28
C LYS A 397 10.38 -31.81 -10.59
N SER A 398 9.45 -31.92 -9.63
CA SER A 398 8.25 -32.76 -9.72
C SER A 398 7.07 -32.10 -10.40
N ASN A 399 7.10 -30.77 -10.58
CA ASN A 399 5.98 -29.98 -11.10
C ASN A 399 6.41 -29.08 -12.26
N LYS A 400 6.16 -29.51 -13.49
CA LYS A 400 6.54 -28.79 -14.72
C LYS A 400 6.00 -27.35 -14.82
N ASN A 401 4.91 -27.04 -14.12
CA ASN A 401 4.26 -25.74 -14.10
C ASN A 401 4.69 -24.90 -12.89
N TYR A 402 5.68 -25.33 -12.13
CA TYR A 402 6.27 -24.60 -11.02
C TYR A 402 7.71 -24.25 -11.36
N LYS A 403 8.11 -23.00 -11.16
CA LYS A 403 9.46 -22.50 -11.34
C LYS A 403 9.94 -21.84 -10.06
N LEU A 404 11.18 -22.10 -9.70
CA LEU A 404 11.84 -21.50 -8.55
C LEU A 404 13.05 -20.68 -9.00
N SER A 405 13.05 -19.40 -8.64
CA SER A 405 14.21 -18.54 -8.79
C SER A 405 14.81 -18.26 -7.42
N THR A 406 16.11 -18.48 -7.28
CA THR A 406 16.83 -18.21 -6.03
C THR A 406 17.83 -17.08 -6.25
N ASN A 407 17.84 -16.11 -5.35
CA ASN A 407 18.88 -15.10 -5.29
C ASN A 407 19.41 -15.01 -3.85
N TYR A 408 20.62 -14.44 -3.68
CA TYR A 408 21.27 -14.38 -2.37
C TYR A 408 20.95 -13.11 -1.57
N LYS A 409 20.01 -12.29 -2.03
CA LYS A 409 19.76 -10.98 -1.41
C LYS A 409 18.28 -10.78 -1.11
N HIS A 410 18.00 -10.47 0.15
CA HIS A 410 16.65 -10.19 0.62
C HIS A 410 16.21 -8.79 0.18
N THR A 411 15.24 -8.72 -0.71
CA THR A 411 14.57 -7.47 -1.03
C THR A 411 13.60 -7.07 0.07
N PHE A 412 12.79 -8.03 0.54
CA PHE A 412 11.81 -7.81 1.61
C PHE A 412 11.91 -8.90 2.66
N ARG A 413 11.86 -8.51 3.95
CA ARG A 413 11.95 -9.46 5.08
C ARG A 413 10.61 -9.72 5.74
N ASN A 414 9.68 -8.77 5.66
CA ASN A 414 8.43 -8.77 6.41
C ASN A 414 7.19 -8.76 5.52
N ILE A 415 7.37 -8.71 4.20
CA ILE A 415 6.27 -8.78 3.25
C ILE A 415 6.53 -9.81 2.17
N GLN A 416 5.44 -10.36 1.65
CA GLN A 416 5.41 -11.19 0.45
C GLN A 416 4.51 -10.53 -0.58
N ILE A 417 4.87 -10.66 -1.85
CA ILE A 417 4.12 -10.12 -2.97
C ILE A 417 3.66 -11.28 -3.84
N HIS A 418 2.35 -11.43 -3.99
CA HIS A 418 1.75 -12.42 -4.86
C HIS A 418 1.06 -11.70 -6.01
N ILE A 419 1.46 -11.97 -7.22
CA ILE A 419 0.94 -11.37 -8.44
C ILE A 419 0.14 -12.42 -9.20
N SER A 420 -1.13 -12.14 -9.44
CA SER A 420 -1.96 -12.84 -10.40
C SER A 420 -2.07 -11.97 -11.64
N GLU A 421 -1.28 -12.30 -12.66
CA GLU A 421 -1.11 -11.50 -13.85
C GLU A 421 -2.43 -10.99 -14.42
N ASN A 422 -2.53 -9.68 -14.65
CA ASN A 422 -3.72 -8.95 -15.11
C ASN A 422 -4.97 -9.02 -14.22
N ASN A 423 -4.93 -9.71 -13.07
CA ASN A 423 -6.07 -9.86 -12.18
C ASN A 423 -5.92 -9.02 -10.91
N TRP A 424 -4.94 -9.33 -10.08
CA TRP A 424 -4.72 -8.67 -8.80
C TRP A 424 -3.26 -8.83 -8.33
N VAL A 425 -2.86 -7.96 -7.43
CA VAL A 425 -1.63 -8.10 -6.64
C VAL A 425 -2.01 -8.16 -5.17
N MET A 426 -1.45 -9.11 -4.45
CA MET A 426 -1.59 -9.21 -3.00
C MET A 426 -0.25 -8.96 -2.34
N ILE A 427 -0.24 -8.05 -1.37
CA ILE A 427 0.89 -7.81 -0.48
C ILE A 427 0.50 -8.36 0.89
N SER A 428 1.23 -9.36 1.35
CA SER A 428 1.01 -10.01 2.64
C SER A 428 2.10 -9.61 3.61
N LYS A 429 1.73 -9.19 4.82
CA LYS A 429 2.66 -8.87 5.90
C LYS A 429 2.69 -10.03 6.90
N ASP A 430 3.87 -10.58 7.15
CA ASP A 430 4.06 -11.74 8.02
C ASP A 430 4.23 -11.35 9.50
N ASN A 431 4.52 -10.08 9.79
CA ASN A 431 4.64 -9.61 11.17
C ASN A 431 3.27 -9.31 11.77
N CYS A 432 3.14 -9.50 13.09
CA CYS A 432 1.94 -9.14 13.85
C CYS A 432 1.58 -7.65 13.71
N PRO A 433 0.33 -7.33 13.32
CA PRO A 433 -0.73 -8.24 12.91
C PRO A 433 -0.52 -8.76 11.47
N SER A 434 -0.84 -10.04 11.24
CA SER A 434 -0.90 -10.60 9.88
C SER A 434 -1.99 -9.90 9.08
N ILE A 435 -1.63 -9.39 7.91
CA ILE A 435 -2.54 -8.61 7.09
C ILE A 435 -2.24 -8.82 5.60
N HIS A 436 -3.30 -8.86 4.79
CA HIS A 436 -3.20 -9.00 3.33
C HIS A 436 -3.92 -7.83 2.66
N PHE A 437 -3.23 -7.18 1.74
CA PHE A 437 -3.75 -6.11 0.89
C PHE A 437 -3.92 -6.66 -0.53
N VAL A 438 -5.15 -6.85 -0.97
CA VAL A 438 -5.45 -7.30 -2.34
C VAL A 438 -5.80 -6.10 -3.20
N ILE A 439 -4.95 -5.77 -4.15
CA ILE A 439 -5.02 -4.59 -5.00
C ILE A 439 -5.52 -5.02 -6.38
N GLN A 440 -6.67 -4.46 -6.80
CA GLN A 440 -7.29 -4.72 -8.10
C GLN A 440 -7.28 -3.50 -9.01
N HIS A 441 -6.96 -2.31 -8.49
CA HIS A 441 -6.91 -1.07 -9.28
C HIS A 441 -5.82 -1.16 -10.37
N PRO A 442 -6.16 -1.04 -11.68
CA PRO A 442 -5.23 -1.35 -12.77
C PRO A 442 -3.91 -0.59 -12.68
N LYS A 443 -3.95 0.73 -12.48
CA LYS A 443 -2.76 1.59 -12.44
C LYS A 443 -1.79 1.21 -11.31
N LEU A 444 -2.30 0.86 -10.13
CA LEU A 444 -1.49 0.45 -8.98
C LEU A 444 -1.04 -1.01 -9.13
N ARG A 445 -1.95 -1.89 -9.54
CA ARG A 445 -1.65 -3.28 -9.85
C ARG A 445 -0.52 -3.38 -10.87
N ASP A 446 -0.68 -2.74 -12.04
CA ASP A 446 0.29 -2.79 -13.14
C ASP A 446 1.66 -2.22 -12.72
N ALA A 447 1.68 -1.20 -11.85
CA ALA A 447 2.91 -0.64 -11.33
C ALA A 447 3.66 -1.63 -10.42
N ILE A 448 2.96 -2.40 -9.58
CA ILE A 448 3.55 -3.42 -8.70
C ILE A 448 3.89 -4.69 -9.52
N GLU A 449 3.05 -5.06 -10.48
CA GLU A 449 3.26 -6.22 -11.35
C GLU A 449 4.55 -6.09 -12.16
N ASN A 450 4.86 -4.86 -12.61
CA ASN A 450 6.09 -4.53 -13.33
C ASN A 450 7.27 -4.17 -12.42
N PHE A 451 7.08 -4.20 -11.10
CA PHE A 451 8.16 -3.94 -10.15
C PHE A 451 9.19 -5.07 -10.19
N ILE A 452 10.44 -4.71 -10.39
CA ILE A 452 11.59 -5.60 -10.31
C ILE A 452 12.32 -5.23 -9.01
N PRO A 453 12.44 -6.14 -8.05
CA PRO A 453 13.21 -5.88 -6.85
C PRO A 453 14.63 -5.42 -7.19
N PRO A 454 15.16 -4.36 -6.57
CA PRO A 454 16.53 -3.95 -6.80
C PRO A 454 17.47 -5.08 -6.37
N VAL A 455 18.35 -5.50 -7.26
CA VAL A 455 19.48 -6.35 -6.90
C VAL A 455 20.46 -5.46 -6.15
N VAL A 456 20.57 -5.64 -4.85
CA VAL A 456 21.60 -4.98 -4.05
C VAL A 456 22.90 -5.73 -4.30
N GLU A 457 23.88 -5.11 -4.96
CA GLU A 457 25.23 -5.65 -5.17
C GLU A 457 26.02 -5.78 -3.86
#